data_594e8bae8c47d77543428a30bb257676
#
_entry.id   594e8bae8c47d77543428a30bb257676
#
_cell.length_a   1.000
_cell.length_b   1.000
_cell.length_c   1.000
_cell.angle_alpha   90.00
_cell.angle_beta   90.00
_cell.angle_gamma   90.00
#
_symmetry.space_group_name_H-M   'P 1'
#
loop_
_entity.id
_entity.type
_entity.pdbx_description
1 polymer ?
#
loop_
_entity_poly.entity_id
_entity_poly.type
_entity_poly.pdbx_seq_one_letter_code
_entity_poly.pdbx_strand_id
1 'polypeptide(L)'
;MPPAGAAPLSYGIENDIQHPVYARHGMVSTVDETATGVGLDILRAGGNAVDAAVAVGYALAVTHPQAGNLGGGGFMLVRTRQGETVAIDFREMAPAGATRDMFIGPDGNADSKRSLTGPLASGTPGTVAGMSLALDRFGTLPLARVMQPAIKLAREGFSVDKALADDLASYGREALINHPNSKAVFFKADGQPYAEGERLSQPQLAHSLTLIAEQGPQAFYQGAIADEIAAEMQRDGGLIGKADLAAYRAVARQPVSGSYRGYQVFSMPPPSSGGIHIIQILNILENFDLAHMGAGSADAIQVMAEAMKFAYADRSEYLGDPDFVKVPVQALTSKAYAKTLAQRIDVNRANPSVTIKPGQLQPYESDQTTHYSVVDGQGNAVAVTYTLNTYFGSGIMAGDSGILLNNEMDDFSAKPGVPNMYGLVGGDANAVQAGKRPLSSMSPTIVVKDGKTWLVTGSPGGSRIITTVLQMLVNTIDFQMNVAEASAAPRFHQQWTPDELRVEKGFSPDTLKLLGERGQHIKVLPVMGSTQSIMVMPDGTFTGASDPRTIDDLTAGY
;
A
#
# COMPACT_ATOMS: atom_id res chain seq x y z
N MET A 1 -46.04 13.42 -30.18
CA MET A 1 -45.03 12.43 -29.72
C MET A 1 -43.89 13.23 -29.12
N PRO A 2 -43.48 13.01 -27.89
CA PRO A 2 -42.27 13.62 -27.41
C PRO A 2 -41.10 13.07 -28.24
N PRO A 3 -40.04 13.84 -28.50
CA PRO A 3 -38.87 13.33 -29.19
C PRO A 3 -38.28 12.17 -28.39
N ALA A 4 -37.96 11.08 -29.10
CA ALA A 4 -37.27 9.96 -28.50
C ALA A 4 -36.04 10.51 -27.77
N GLY A 5 -35.94 10.26 -26.49
CA GLY A 5 -34.81 10.69 -25.69
C GLY A 5 -33.52 10.23 -26.36
N ALA A 6 -32.64 11.18 -26.62
CA ALA A 6 -31.29 10.85 -27.05
C ALA A 6 -30.74 9.82 -26.05
N ALA A 7 -30.24 8.71 -26.55
CA ALA A 7 -29.47 7.77 -25.72
C ALA A 7 -28.43 8.61 -24.97
N PRO A 8 -28.18 8.33 -23.67
CA PRO A 8 -27.11 9.02 -22.97
C PRO A 8 -25.87 8.92 -23.83
N LEU A 9 -25.20 10.03 -24.08
CA LEU A 9 -23.93 10.05 -24.78
C LEU A 9 -23.04 9.04 -24.03
N SER A 10 -22.87 7.87 -24.62
CA SER A 10 -21.77 6.99 -24.27
C SER A 10 -20.54 7.78 -24.66
N TYR A 11 -19.82 8.32 -23.70
CA TYR A 11 -18.49 8.82 -23.96
C TYR A 11 -17.68 7.60 -24.42
N GLY A 12 -17.61 7.43 -25.72
CA GLY A 12 -16.70 6.47 -26.30
C GLY A 12 -15.28 6.87 -25.94
N ILE A 13 -14.39 5.91 -25.91
CA ILE A 13 -12.96 6.12 -25.61
C ILE A 13 -12.35 7.29 -26.42
N GLU A 14 -12.91 7.59 -27.59
CA GLU A 14 -12.46 8.66 -28.48
C GLU A 14 -12.66 10.07 -27.88
N ASN A 15 -13.49 10.19 -26.85
CA ASN A 15 -13.78 11.45 -26.18
C ASN A 15 -12.95 11.62 -24.89
N ASP A 16 -12.26 10.59 -24.45
CA ASP A 16 -11.42 10.62 -23.25
C ASP A 16 -10.08 11.27 -23.57
N ILE A 17 -9.58 12.12 -22.69
CA ILE A 17 -8.24 12.74 -22.83
C ILE A 17 -7.15 11.74 -22.51
N GLN A 18 -7.43 10.81 -21.59
CA GLN A 18 -6.52 9.75 -21.20
C GLN A 18 -7.19 8.40 -21.42
N HIS A 19 -6.46 7.52 -22.12
CA HIS A 19 -6.97 6.23 -22.53
C HIS A 19 -6.41 5.11 -21.64
N PRO A 20 -7.27 4.28 -21.04
CA PRO A 20 -6.82 3.09 -20.34
C PRO A 20 -6.33 2.02 -21.32
N VAL A 21 -5.52 1.08 -20.81
CA VAL A 21 -5.17 -0.15 -21.53
C VAL A 21 -6.39 -1.08 -21.53
N TYR A 22 -6.61 -1.83 -22.62
CA TYR A 22 -7.73 -2.76 -22.79
C TYR A 22 -7.25 -4.20 -22.89
N ALA A 23 -8.00 -5.14 -22.27
CA ALA A 23 -7.76 -6.58 -22.40
C ALA A 23 -9.06 -7.38 -22.20
N ARG A 24 -9.05 -8.68 -22.57
CA ARG A 24 -10.22 -9.56 -22.46
C ARG A 24 -10.02 -10.82 -21.64
N HIS A 25 -8.78 -11.26 -21.46
CA HIS A 25 -8.48 -12.56 -20.84
C HIS A 25 -7.79 -12.45 -19.49
N GLY A 26 -7.07 -11.36 -19.26
CA GLY A 26 -6.42 -11.09 -18.00
C GLY A 26 -5.65 -9.76 -18.05
N MET A 27 -5.42 -9.16 -16.89
CA MET A 27 -4.72 -7.88 -16.78
C MET A 27 -3.91 -7.83 -15.49
N VAL A 28 -2.74 -7.23 -15.59
CA VAL A 28 -1.81 -6.98 -14.48
C VAL A 28 -1.39 -5.52 -14.52
N SER A 29 -1.37 -4.86 -13.38
CA SER A 29 -0.92 -3.48 -13.20
C SER A 29 0.04 -3.41 -12.04
N THR A 30 1.29 -3.00 -12.28
CA THR A 30 2.34 -2.90 -11.26
C THR A 30 3.23 -1.67 -11.49
N VAL A 31 4.07 -1.37 -10.51
CA VAL A 31 5.06 -0.28 -10.58
C VAL A 31 6.31 -0.64 -11.40
N ASP A 32 6.35 -1.84 -12.00
CA ASP A 32 7.56 -2.37 -12.67
C ASP A 32 7.14 -3.18 -13.90
N GLU A 33 7.67 -2.81 -15.07
CA GLU A 33 7.35 -3.45 -16.35
C GLU A 33 7.71 -4.93 -16.37
N THR A 34 8.85 -5.31 -15.80
CA THR A 34 9.34 -6.69 -15.76
C THR A 34 8.41 -7.56 -14.90
N ALA A 35 7.99 -7.08 -13.74
CA ALA A 35 7.05 -7.79 -12.87
C ALA A 35 5.66 -7.91 -13.50
N THR A 36 5.19 -6.88 -14.20
CA THR A 36 3.95 -6.95 -14.98
C THR A 36 4.03 -8.06 -16.04
N GLY A 37 5.16 -8.14 -16.78
CA GLY A 37 5.42 -9.20 -17.73
C GLY A 37 5.37 -10.60 -17.12
N VAL A 38 5.98 -10.77 -15.94
CA VAL A 38 5.94 -12.04 -15.18
C VAL A 38 4.50 -12.43 -14.85
N GLY A 39 3.69 -11.50 -14.33
CA GLY A 39 2.28 -11.77 -14.01
C GLY A 39 1.48 -12.21 -15.24
N LEU A 40 1.66 -11.54 -16.38
CA LEU A 40 0.99 -11.89 -17.63
C LEU A 40 1.40 -13.28 -18.15
N ASP A 41 2.67 -13.64 -18.04
CA ASP A 41 3.15 -14.94 -18.48
C ASP A 41 2.56 -16.07 -17.63
N ILE A 42 2.37 -15.85 -16.33
CA ILE A 42 1.67 -16.81 -15.46
C ILE A 42 0.21 -16.95 -15.88
N LEU A 43 -0.51 -15.83 -16.12
CA LEU A 43 -1.91 -15.87 -16.58
C LEU A 43 -2.04 -16.60 -17.94
N ARG A 44 -1.18 -16.28 -18.91
CA ARG A 44 -1.15 -16.94 -20.26
C ARG A 44 -0.82 -18.42 -20.16
N ALA A 45 -0.02 -18.83 -19.19
CA ALA A 45 0.31 -20.23 -18.93
C ALA A 45 -0.81 -21.01 -18.21
N GLY A 46 -1.97 -20.37 -17.96
CA GLY A 46 -3.15 -20.97 -17.34
C GLY A 46 -3.24 -20.85 -15.83
N GLY A 47 -2.33 -20.09 -15.19
CA GLY A 47 -2.46 -19.70 -13.80
C GLY A 47 -3.63 -18.73 -13.58
N ASN A 48 -4.16 -18.69 -12.37
CA ASN A 48 -5.20 -17.75 -12.00
C ASN A 48 -4.63 -16.42 -11.47
N ALA A 49 -5.49 -15.46 -11.09
CA ALA A 49 -5.07 -14.17 -10.58
C ALA A 49 -4.17 -14.25 -9.32
N VAL A 50 -4.38 -15.27 -8.48
CA VAL A 50 -3.56 -15.47 -7.27
C VAL A 50 -2.17 -16.00 -7.62
N ASP A 51 -2.08 -16.97 -8.54
CA ASP A 51 -0.79 -17.47 -9.05
C ASP A 51 0.04 -16.32 -9.63
N ALA A 52 -0.59 -15.48 -10.45
CA ALA A 52 0.05 -14.31 -11.05
C ALA A 52 0.45 -13.26 -9.99
N ALA A 53 -0.41 -12.96 -9.02
CA ALA A 53 -0.10 -12.00 -7.96
C ALA A 53 1.07 -12.46 -7.09
N VAL A 54 1.16 -13.75 -6.75
CA VAL A 54 2.29 -14.30 -6.00
C VAL A 54 3.58 -14.24 -6.83
N ALA A 55 3.51 -14.55 -8.13
CA ALA A 55 4.67 -14.44 -9.02
C ALA A 55 5.17 -12.99 -9.16
N VAL A 56 4.25 -12.03 -9.28
CA VAL A 56 4.55 -10.59 -9.29
C VAL A 56 5.23 -10.17 -7.98
N GLY A 57 4.70 -10.59 -6.82
CA GLY A 57 5.30 -10.25 -5.52
C GLY A 57 6.74 -10.75 -5.39
N TYR A 58 7.04 -11.97 -5.84
CA TYR A 58 8.42 -12.47 -5.87
C TYR A 58 9.29 -11.79 -6.94
N ALA A 59 8.72 -11.40 -8.09
CA ALA A 59 9.46 -10.67 -9.11
C ALA A 59 9.84 -9.27 -8.63
N LEU A 60 8.90 -8.52 -8.02
CA LEU A 60 9.15 -7.20 -7.43
C LEU A 60 10.19 -7.24 -6.31
N ALA A 61 10.30 -8.33 -5.55
CA ALA A 61 11.37 -8.51 -4.56
C ALA A 61 12.77 -8.53 -5.21
N VAL A 62 12.85 -8.81 -6.51
CA VAL A 62 14.09 -8.81 -7.30
C VAL A 62 14.28 -7.49 -8.04
N THR A 63 13.25 -7.04 -8.78
CA THR A 63 13.36 -5.93 -9.73
C THR A 63 13.06 -4.56 -9.12
N HIS A 64 12.34 -4.53 -7.99
CA HIS A 64 11.95 -3.31 -7.27
C HIS A 64 12.34 -3.38 -5.77
N PRO A 65 13.64 -3.61 -5.45
CA PRO A 65 14.10 -3.95 -4.09
C PRO A 65 13.94 -2.81 -3.07
N GLN A 66 13.63 -1.59 -3.52
CA GLN A 66 13.36 -0.46 -2.65
C GLN A 66 12.04 -0.59 -1.87
N ALA A 67 11.10 -1.45 -2.34
CA ALA A 67 9.83 -1.70 -1.66
C ALA A 67 9.32 -3.14 -1.82
N GLY A 68 9.51 -3.77 -2.97
CA GLY A 68 9.30 -5.19 -3.19
C GLY A 68 10.25 -6.02 -2.33
N ASN A 69 9.76 -7.08 -1.66
CA ASN A 69 10.56 -7.67 -0.59
C ASN A 69 10.22 -9.12 -0.27
N LEU A 70 11.14 -9.77 0.47
CA LEU A 70 10.93 -10.99 1.26
C LEU A 70 11.04 -10.70 2.76
N GLY A 71 11.83 -9.70 3.13
CA GLY A 71 12.12 -9.34 4.51
C GLY A 71 11.22 -8.26 5.12
N GLY A 72 10.08 -8.02 4.50
CA GLY A 72 9.03 -7.11 4.94
C GLY A 72 7.69 -7.80 5.13
N GLY A 73 6.61 -7.06 4.90
CA GLY A 73 5.26 -7.58 5.02
C GLY A 73 4.21 -6.73 4.32
N GLY A 74 2.94 -7.03 4.56
CA GLY A 74 1.86 -6.32 3.90
C GLY A 74 0.51 -7.01 3.99
N PHE A 75 -0.32 -6.71 2.98
CA PHE A 75 -1.71 -7.16 2.91
C PHE A 75 -2.12 -7.51 1.49
N MET A 76 -3.00 -8.50 1.38
CA MET A 76 -3.58 -8.92 0.11
C MET A 76 -5.10 -9.08 0.27
N LEU A 77 -5.87 -8.55 -0.67
CA LEU A 77 -7.26 -8.94 -0.85
C LEU A 77 -7.37 -9.90 -2.02
N VAL A 78 -8.04 -11.01 -1.79
CA VAL A 78 -8.41 -11.98 -2.82
C VAL A 78 -9.92 -12.02 -2.94
N ARG A 79 -10.44 -11.81 -4.15
CA ARG A 79 -11.84 -12.08 -4.47
C ARG A 79 -11.91 -13.18 -5.51
N THR A 80 -12.57 -14.27 -5.15
CA THR A 80 -12.75 -15.41 -6.04
C THR A 80 -13.92 -15.19 -7.00
N ARG A 81 -13.93 -15.91 -8.11
CA ARG A 81 -15.04 -15.93 -9.07
C ARG A 81 -16.39 -16.32 -8.43
N GLN A 82 -16.37 -17.03 -7.30
CA GLN A 82 -17.58 -17.39 -6.55
C GLN A 82 -18.07 -16.24 -5.67
N GLY A 83 -17.34 -15.15 -5.57
CA GLY A 83 -17.72 -13.97 -4.79
C GLY A 83 -17.20 -13.98 -3.35
N GLU A 84 -16.45 -15.00 -2.93
CA GLU A 84 -15.75 -14.96 -1.65
C GLU A 84 -14.67 -13.86 -1.69
N THR A 85 -14.62 -13.02 -0.66
CA THR A 85 -13.57 -12.01 -0.51
C THR A 85 -12.86 -12.22 0.82
N VAL A 86 -11.53 -12.40 0.77
CA VAL A 86 -10.68 -12.67 1.93
C VAL A 86 -9.55 -11.67 1.99
N ALA A 87 -9.25 -11.15 3.18
CA ALA A 87 -8.07 -10.36 3.46
C ALA A 87 -6.98 -11.27 4.04
N ILE A 88 -5.78 -11.22 3.47
CA ILE A 88 -4.61 -11.93 3.99
C ILE A 88 -3.71 -10.89 4.63
N ASP A 89 -3.53 -11.02 5.95
CA ASP A 89 -2.67 -10.19 6.77
C ASP A 89 -1.33 -10.90 6.96
N PHE A 90 -0.30 -10.33 6.35
CA PHE A 90 1.09 -10.75 6.53
C PHE A 90 1.97 -9.56 6.96
N ARG A 91 1.35 -8.64 7.73
CA ARG A 91 2.04 -7.53 8.39
C ARG A 91 3.15 -8.07 9.29
N GLU A 92 4.24 -7.37 9.39
CA GLU A 92 5.35 -7.66 10.29
C GLU A 92 4.88 -7.73 11.75
N MET A 93 5.63 -8.47 12.57
CA MET A 93 5.35 -8.58 14.00
C MET A 93 6.53 -8.10 14.83
N ALA A 94 6.25 -7.38 15.91
CA ALA A 94 7.28 -7.05 16.90
C ALA A 94 7.90 -8.34 17.47
N PRO A 95 9.24 -8.47 17.48
CA PRO A 95 9.92 -9.63 18.08
C PRO A 95 9.58 -9.79 19.57
N ALA A 96 9.76 -10.99 20.10
CA ALA A 96 9.49 -11.31 21.52
C ALA A 96 10.28 -10.43 22.51
N GLY A 97 11.47 -9.96 22.10
CA GLY A 97 12.29 -9.04 22.89
C GLY A 97 11.86 -7.58 22.85
N ALA A 98 10.84 -7.22 22.08
CA ALA A 98 10.39 -5.83 21.96
C ALA A 98 9.68 -5.36 23.23
N THR A 99 10.00 -4.14 23.66
CA THR A 99 9.42 -3.51 24.85
C THR A 99 8.78 -2.17 24.50
N ARG A 100 7.80 -1.75 25.30
CA ARG A 100 7.04 -0.52 25.07
C ARG A 100 7.92 0.71 24.83
N ASP A 101 8.98 0.86 25.62
CA ASP A 101 9.79 2.07 25.65
C ASP A 101 11.13 1.91 24.90
N MET A 102 11.28 0.87 24.08
CA MET A 102 12.55 0.57 23.40
C MET A 102 13.04 1.68 22.46
N PHE A 103 12.14 2.56 22.03
CA PHE A 103 12.45 3.72 21.18
C PHE A 103 12.42 5.04 21.94
N ILE A 104 12.42 5.02 23.28
CA ILE A 104 12.54 6.23 24.09
C ILE A 104 14.02 6.47 24.38
N GLY A 105 14.49 7.68 24.08
CA GLY A 105 15.86 8.11 24.36
C GLY A 105 16.09 8.44 25.83
N PRO A 106 17.35 8.64 26.25
CA PRO A 106 17.69 9.00 27.62
C PRO A 106 17.07 10.31 28.12
N ASP A 107 16.68 11.17 27.19
CA ASP A 107 15.98 12.45 27.45
C ASP A 107 14.45 12.29 27.62
N GLY A 108 13.95 11.04 27.53
CA GLY A 108 12.53 10.72 27.62
C GLY A 108 11.73 11.04 26.36
N ASN A 109 12.38 11.40 25.25
CA ASN A 109 11.75 11.64 23.96
C ASN A 109 11.82 10.42 23.06
N ALA A 110 10.92 10.34 22.05
CA ALA A 110 11.00 9.32 21.03
C ALA A 110 12.25 9.52 20.16
N ASP A 111 13.01 8.45 19.96
CA ASP A 111 14.21 8.41 19.13
C ASP A 111 13.86 7.75 17.78
N SER A 112 13.42 8.57 16.84
CA SER A 112 13.04 8.10 15.49
C SER A 112 14.22 7.50 14.72
N LYS A 113 15.47 7.85 15.03
CA LYS A 113 16.62 7.22 14.40
C LYS A 113 16.70 5.74 14.76
N ARG A 114 16.42 5.38 16.01
CA ARG A 114 16.43 3.97 16.46
C ARG A 114 15.28 3.15 15.88
N SER A 115 14.13 3.77 15.60
CA SER A 115 12.99 3.08 14.99
C SER A 115 13.11 2.94 13.47
N LEU A 116 13.93 3.78 12.81
CA LEU A 116 14.08 3.81 11.36
C LEU A 116 15.33 3.13 10.83
N THR A 117 16.43 3.17 11.58
CA THR A 117 17.73 2.68 11.12
C THR A 117 18.31 1.64 12.06
N GLY A 118 18.97 0.66 11.49
CA GLY A 118 19.63 -0.39 12.26
C GLY A 118 18.71 -1.55 12.66
N PRO A 119 19.25 -2.50 13.41
CA PRO A 119 18.62 -3.81 13.60
C PRO A 119 17.39 -3.81 14.52
N LEU A 120 17.24 -2.78 15.38
CA LEU A 120 16.05 -2.64 16.24
C LEU A 120 14.81 -2.17 15.48
N ALA A 121 15.00 -1.58 14.29
CA ALA A 121 13.93 -1.09 13.44
C ALA A 121 13.14 -2.21 12.74
N SER A 122 13.71 -3.43 12.66
CA SER A 122 13.12 -4.52 11.89
C SER A 122 12.10 -5.32 12.72
N GLY A 123 10.90 -5.47 12.17
CA GLY A 123 9.90 -6.44 12.63
C GLY A 123 10.09 -7.80 11.96
N THR A 124 9.55 -8.87 12.57
CA THR A 124 9.59 -10.23 12.03
C THR A 124 8.84 -10.27 10.67
N PRO A 125 9.52 -10.68 9.58
CA PRO A 125 8.97 -10.59 8.23
C PRO A 125 7.77 -11.51 7.97
N GLY A 126 6.83 -11.03 7.14
CA GLY A 126 5.59 -11.75 6.83
C GLY A 126 5.38 -12.15 5.37
N THR A 127 6.09 -11.51 4.43
CA THR A 127 5.81 -11.64 2.99
C THR A 127 5.78 -13.09 2.51
N VAL A 128 6.77 -13.90 2.84
CA VAL A 128 6.84 -15.31 2.39
C VAL A 128 5.66 -16.13 2.91
N ALA A 129 5.25 -15.92 4.18
CA ALA A 129 4.09 -16.60 4.76
C ALA A 129 2.78 -16.17 4.10
N GLY A 130 2.63 -14.86 3.81
CA GLY A 130 1.44 -14.31 3.16
C GLY A 130 1.25 -14.82 1.74
N MET A 131 2.32 -14.79 0.94
CA MET A 131 2.32 -15.30 -0.44
C MET A 131 2.03 -16.82 -0.47
N SER A 132 2.63 -17.59 0.45
CA SER A 132 2.38 -19.02 0.57
C SER A 132 0.93 -19.30 0.97
N LEU A 133 0.39 -18.60 1.97
CA LEU A 133 -1.01 -18.76 2.40
C LEU A 133 -2.01 -18.45 1.27
N ALA A 134 -1.74 -17.40 0.49
CA ALA A 134 -2.57 -17.05 -0.67
C ALA A 134 -2.56 -18.15 -1.72
N LEU A 135 -1.37 -18.62 -2.08
CA LEU A 135 -1.18 -19.66 -3.09
C LEU A 135 -1.82 -20.98 -2.65
N ASP A 136 -1.61 -21.41 -1.40
CA ASP A 136 -2.15 -22.66 -0.85
C ASP A 136 -3.69 -22.67 -0.81
N ARG A 137 -4.32 -21.51 -0.56
CA ARG A 137 -5.78 -21.43 -0.46
C ARG A 137 -6.48 -21.20 -1.79
N PHE A 138 -5.88 -20.43 -2.69
CA PHE A 138 -6.55 -19.88 -3.86
C PHE A 138 -5.78 -20.09 -5.16
N GLY A 139 -4.51 -20.45 -5.10
CA GLY A 139 -3.68 -20.73 -6.28
C GLY A 139 -4.03 -22.06 -6.95
N THR A 140 -3.57 -22.21 -8.17
CA THR A 140 -3.73 -23.43 -8.99
C THR A 140 -2.41 -24.04 -9.42
N LEU A 141 -1.33 -23.27 -9.32
CA LEU A 141 0.02 -23.70 -9.70
C LEU A 141 0.88 -23.99 -8.46
N PRO A 142 1.83 -24.93 -8.56
CA PRO A 142 2.76 -25.17 -7.46
C PRO A 142 3.73 -23.99 -7.25
N LEU A 143 4.13 -23.74 -6.01
CA LEU A 143 5.02 -22.63 -5.62
C LEU A 143 6.30 -22.57 -6.46
N ALA A 144 6.95 -23.71 -6.70
CA ALA A 144 8.14 -23.79 -7.54
C ALA A 144 7.92 -23.24 -8.96
N ARG A 145 6.75 -23.47 -9.54
CA ARG A 145 6.41 -22.93 -10.87
C ARG A 145 6.20 -21.44 -10.85
N VAL A 146 5.53 -20.94 -9.83
CA VAL A 146 5.20 -19.51 -9.66
C VAL A 146 6.47 -18.70 -9.39
N MET A 147 7.45 -19.24 -8.68
CA MET A 147 8.71 -18.55 -8.32
C MET A 147 9.79 -18.60 -9.41
N GLN A 148 9.69 -19.47 -10.42
CA GLN A 148 10.73 -19.62 -11.45
C GLN A 148 11.14 -18.32 -12.15
N PRO A 149 10.20 -17.41 -12.54
CA PRO A 149 10.59 -16.13 -13.15
C PRO A 149 11.47 -15.28 -12.23
N ALA A 150 11.11 -15.14 -10.96
CA ALA A 150 11.88 -14.37 -9.97
C ALA A 150 13.29 -14.97 -9.74
N ILE A 151 13.39 -16.29 -9.62
CA ILE A 151 14.67 -17.01 -9.50
C ILE A 151 15.56 -16.73 -10.72
N LYS A 152 14.97 -16.76 -11.91
CA LYS A 152 15.70 -16.49 -13.15
C LYS A 152 16.20 -15.04 -13.20
N LEU A 153 15.32 -14.06 -12.89
CA LEU A 153 15.67 -12.63 -12.84
C LEU A 153 16.80 -12.37 -11.84
N ALA A 154 16.74 -12.93 -10.65
CA ALA A 154 17.77 -12.76 -9.64
C ALA A 154 19.12 -13.39 -10.05
N ARG A 155 19.08 -14.59 -10.68
CA ARG A 155 20.28 -15.33 -11.08
C ARG A 155 20.96 -14.74 -12.31
N GLU A 156 20.18 -14.50 -13.38
CA GLU A 156 20.69 -14.03 -14.65
C GLU A 156 20.84 -12.50 -14.69
N GLY A 157 20.21 -11.82 -13.74
CA GLY A 157 20.13 -10.37 -13.67
C GLY A 157 19.05 -9.78 -14.58
N PHE A 158 18.70 -8.55 -14.30
CA PHE A 158 17.76 -7.72 -15.06
C PHE A 158 18.37 -6.35 -15.37
N SER A 159 17.80 -5.63 -16.33
CA SER A 159 18.19 -4.26 -16.63
C SER A 159 17.64 -3.33 -15.54
N VAL A 160 18.49 -2.56 -14.88
CA VAL A 160 18.09 -1.53 -13.93
C VAL A 160 17.28 -0.49 -14.66
N ASP A 161 16.08 -0.21 -14.20
CA ASP A 161 15.23 0.84 -14.72
C ASP A 161 15.62 2.22 -14.16
N LYS A 162 14.96 3.26 -14.64
CA LYS A 162 15.27 4.63 -14.22
C LYS A 162 14.87 4.87 -12.75
N ALA A 163 13.73 4.34 -12.31
CA ALA A 163 13.25 4.52 -10.93
C ALA A 163 14.22 3.90 -9.93
N LEU A 164 14.64 2.65 -10.15
CA LEU A 164 15.62 1.99 -9.29
C LEU A 164 17.00 2.70 -9.33
N ALA A 165 17.45 3.16 -10.50
CA ALA A 165 18.71 3.89 -10.61
C ALA A 165 18.69 5.19 -9.80
N ASP A 166 17.62 5.97 -9.90
CA ASP A 166 17.43 7.22 -9.15
C ASP A 166 17.34 6.94 -7.63
N ASP A 167 16.62 5.90 -7.23
CA ASP A 167 16.47 5.50 -5.84
C ASP A 167 17.78 4.98 -5.23
N LEU A 168 18.58 4.22 -5.97
CA LEU A 168 19.90 3.79 -5.53
C LEU A 168 20.86 4.98 -5.39
N ALA A 169 20.79 5.94 -6.30
CA ALA A 169 21.65 7.13 -6.27
C ALA A 169 21.30 8.10 -5.12
N SER A 170 20.06 8.14 -4.68
CA SER A 170 19.54 8.98 -3.60
C SER A 170 19.43 8.21 -2.28
N TYR A 171 18.30 7.58 -2.04
CA TYR A 171 17.98 6.85 -0.79
C TYR A 171 18.90 5.66 -0.54
N GLY A 172 19.32 4.94 -1.59
CA GLY A 172 20.24 3.81 -1.49
C GLY A 172 21.59 4.19 -0.91
N ARG A 173 22.11 5.37 -1.23
CA ARG A 173 23.36 5.87 -0.63
C ARG A 173 23.23 6.09 0.86
N GLU A 174 22.09 6.53 1.34
CA GLU A 174 21.85 6.75 2.77
C GLU A 174 21.62 5.43 3.50
N ALA A 175 20.75 4.58 2.96
CA ALA A 175 20.30 3.36 3.62
C ALA A 175 21.30 2.19 3.52
N LEU A 176 21.93 1.97 2.35
CA LEU A 176 22.64 0.72 2.04
C LEU A 176 24.17 0.81 2.19
N ILE A 177 24.78 1.98 1.99
CA ILE A 177 26.24 2.09 1.84
C ILE A 177 27.01 1.71 3.11
N ASN A 178 26.39 1.85 4.27
CA ASN A 178 26.99 1.56 5.57
C ASN A 178 26.83 0.08 5.97
N HIS A 179 26.09 -0.71 5.19
CA HIS A 179 25.88 -2.15 5.42
C HIS A 179 26.67 -2.95 4.38
N PRO A 180 27.74 -3.66 4.75
CA PRO A 180 28.67 -4.30 3.80
C PRO A 180 27.98 -5.24 2.80
N ASN A 181 27.05 -6.07 3.25
CA ASN A 181 26.32 -7.03 2.41
C ASN A 181 25.42 -6.30 1.40
N SER A 182 24.66 -5.30 1.84
CA SER A 182 23.80 -4.47 0.99
C SER A 182 24.63 -3.69 -0.03
N LYS A 183 25.73 -3.09 0.41
CA LYS A 183 26.66 -2.38 -0.46
C LYS A 183 27.22 -3.29 -1.55
N ALA A 184 27.60 -4.51 -1.21
CA ALA A 184 28.19 -5.45 -2.16
C ALA A 184 27.24 -5.84 -3.30
N VAL A 185 25.93 -5.80 -3.05
CA VAL A 185 24.91 -6.13 -4.06
C VAL A 185 24.52 -4.91 -4.91
N PHE A 186 24.25 -3.77 -4.25
CA PHE A 186 23.63 -2.60 -4.91
C PHE A 186 24.61 -1.53 -5.37
N PHE A 187 25.90 -1.70 -5.08
CA PHE A 187 26.95 -0.78 -5.54
C PHE A 187 28.09 -1.54 -6.23
N LYS A 188 28.64 -0.94 -7.26
CA LYS A 188 29.79 -1.46 -8.02
C LYS A 188 31.07 -1.37 -7.18
N ALA A 189 32.13 -2.03 -7.60
CA ALA A 189 33.42 -2.06 -6.91
C ALA A 189 34.05 -0.65 -6.70
N ASP A 190 33.72 0.31 -7.57
CA ASP A 190 34.12 1.70 -7.43
C ASP A 190 33.24 2.52 -6.47
N GLY A 191 32.25 1.89 -5.83
CA GLY A 191 31.32 2.51 -4.90
C GLY A 191 30.19 3.32 -5.56
N GLN A 192 30.05 3.26 -6.89
CA GLN A 192 28.93 3.88 -7.59
C GLN A 192 27.72 2.93 -7.59
N PRO A 193 26.48 3.46 -7.48
CA PRO A 193 25.28 2.66 -7.65
C PRO A 193 25.16 2.19 -9.12
N TYR A 194 24.33 1.18 -9.35
CA TYR A 194 23.96 0.80 -10.71
C TYR A 194 23.16 1.93 -11.37
N ALA A 195 23.49 2.22 -12.64
CA ALA A 195 22.79 3.19 -13.47
C ALA A 195 21.71 2.52 -14.34
N GLU A 196 20.79 3.32 -14.87
CA GLU A 196 19.78 2.87 -15.84
C GLU A 196 20.43 2.10 -17.00
N GLY A 197 19.84 0.96 -17.36
CA GLY A 197 20.32 0.07 -18.41
C GLY A 197 21.45 -0.87 -18.00
N GLU A 198 22.12 -0.65 -16.87
CA GLU A 198 23.11 -1.59 -16.35
C GLU A 198 22.43 -2.88 -15.83
N ARG A 199 23.17 -3.97 -15.86
CA ARG A 199 22.65 -5.28 -15.42
C ARG A 199 22.97 -5.54 -13.96
N LEU A 200 21.91 -5.69 -13.15
CA LEU A 200 22.02 -6.07 -11.74
C LEU A 200 21.64 -7.54 -11.59
N SER A 201 22.53 -8.34 -11.00
CA SER A 201 22.25 -9.73 -10.60
C SER A 201 22.36 -9.88 -9.09
N GLN A 202 21.54 -10.78 -8.52
CA GLN A 202 21.42 -11.00 -7.08
C GLN A 202 21.53 -12.51 -6.79
N PRO A 203 22.74 -13.12 -6.94
CA PRO A 203 22.91 -14.57 -6.83
C PRO A 203 22.55 -15.13 -5.45
N GLN A 204 22.77 -14.37 -4.37
CA GLN A 204 22.38 -14.76 -3.02
C GLN A 204 20.85 -14.80 -2.89
N LEU A 205 20.16 -13.79 -3.39
CA LEU A 205 18.69 -13.78 -3.43
C LEU A 205 18.14 -14.91 -4.31
N ALA A 206 18.78 -15.22 -5.44
CA ALA A 206 18.41 -16.36 -6.30
C ALA A 206 18.53 -17.69 -5.54
N HIS A 207 19.54 -17.84 -4.70
CA HIS A 207 19.69 -19.01 -3.83
C HIS A 207 18.56 -19.11 -2.81
N SER A 208 18.27 -18.03 -2.08
CA SER A 208 17.17 -17.98 -1.10
C SER A 208 15.81 -18.24 -1.75
N LEU A 209 15.53 -17.66 -2.91
CA LEU A 209 14.30 -17.93 -3.67
C LEU A 209 14.22 -19.40 -4.10
N THR A 210 15.35 -20.02 -4.50
CA THR A 210 15.40 -21.43 -4.85
C THR A 210 15.08 -22.33 -3.64
N LEU A 211 15.65 -22.03 -2.47
CA LEU A 211 15.33 -22.76 -1.24
C LEU A 211 13.84 -22.67 -0.88
N ILE A 212 13.25 -21.47 -0.99
CA ILE A 212 11.81 -21.29 -0.73
C ILE A 212 10.97 -22.08 -1.76
N ALA A 213 11.35 -22.06 -3.04
CA ALA A 213 10.64 -22.78 -4.09
C ALA A 213 10.65 -24.31 -3.90
N GLU A 214 11.76 -24.86 -3.39
CA GLU A 214 11.96 -26.30 -3.19
C GLU A 214 11.41 -26.81 -1.85
N GLN A 215 11.54 -26.03 -0.78
CA GLN A 215 11.25 -26.45 0.60
C GLN A 215 9.99 -25.77 1.17
N GLY A 216 9.40 -24.81 0.44
CA GLY A 216 8.28 -24.02 0.94
C GLY A 216 8.71 -22.95 1.95
N PRO A 217 7.75 -22.33 2.65
CA PRO A 217 8.02 -21.24 3.61
C PRO A 217 8.89 -21.66 4.79
N GLN A 218 9.02 -22.96 5.07
CA GLN A 218 9.91 -23.46 6.13
C GLN A 218 11.37 -23.08 5.90
N ALA A 219 11.82 -23.00 4.63
CA ALA A 219 13.17 -22.53 4.31
C ALA A 219 13.46 -21.14 4.88
N PHE A 220 12.45 -20.25 4.86
CA PHE A 220 12.54 -18.89 5.38
C PHE A 220 12.39 -18.81 6.89
N TYR A 221 11.45 -19.56 7.49
CA TYR A 221 11.07 -19.39 8.90
C TYR A 221 11.77 -20.35 9.86
N GLN A 222 12.34 -21.46 9.39
CA GLN A 222 12.95 -22.51 10.22
C GLN A 222 14.23 -23.09 9.62
N GLY A 223 14.54 -22.78 8.34
CA GLY A 223 15.69 -23.31 7.61
C GLY A 223 16.87 -22.34 7.58
N ALA A 224 17.72 -22.50 6.56
CA ALA A 224 18.95 -21.74 6.40
C ALA A 224 18.75 -20.23 6.37
N ILE A 225 17.65 -19.75 5.77
CA ILE A 225 17.36 -18.31 5.73
C ILE A 225 17.07 -17.76 7.14
N ALA A 226 16.35 -18.53 7.97
CA ALA A 226 16.13 -18.15 9.37
C ALA A 226 17.44 -18.07 10.16
N ASP A 227 18.39 -18.95 9.85
CA ASP A 227 19.72 -18.96 10.46
C ASP A 227 20.49 -17.70 10.11
N GLU A 228 20.49 -17.28 8.85
CA GLU A 228 21.12 -16.04 8.38
C GLU A 228 20.51 -14.79 9.03
N ILE A 229 19.17 -14.69 9.03
CA ILE A 229 18.47 -13.55 9.67
C ILE A 229 18.81 -13.45 11.15
N ALA A 230 18.71 -14.57 11.90
CA ALA A 230 18.96 -14.57 13.33
C ALA A 230 20.44 -14.28 13.66
N ALA A 231 21.38 -14.78 12.86
CA ALA A 231 22.80 -14.51 13.02
C ALA A 231 23.15 -13.04 12.79
N GLU A 232 22.56 -12.42 11.73
CA GLU A 232 22.72 -10.98 11.45
C GLU A 232 22.20 -10.15 12.61
N MET A 233 20.97 -10.42 13.06
CA MET A 233 20.36 -9.73 14.19
C MET A 233 21.17 -9.86 15.47
N GLN A 234 21.67 -11.07 15.78
CA GLN A 234 22.50 -11.30 16.96
C GLN A 234 23.82 -10.52 16.90
N ARG A 235 24.46 -10.46 15.72
CA ARG A 235 25.73 -9.75 15.51
C ARG A 235 25.58 -8.26 15.72
N ASP A 236 24.48 -7.68 15.22
CA ASP A 236 24.28 -6.24 15.16
C ASP A 236 23.40 -5.70 16.31
N GLY A 237 22.95 -6.58 17.23
CA GLY A 237 22.16 -6.19 18.40
C GLY A 237 20.66 -6.02 18.12
N GLY A 238 20.13 -6.66 17.07
CA GLY A 238 18.71 -6.74 16.78
C GLY A 238 17.95 -7.74 17.64
N LEU A 239 16.64 -7.80 17.49
CA LEU A 239 15.75 -8.58 18.34
C LEU A 239 15.18 -9.84 17.67
N ILE A 240 15.18 -9.93 16.33
CA ILE A 240 14.58 -11.06 15.62
C ILE A 240 15.45 -12.31 15.83
N GLY A 241 14.91 -13.31 16.52
CA GLY A 241 15.53 -14.61 16.71
C GLY A 241 14.83 -15.72 15.93
N LYS A 242 15.43 -16.93 15.93
CA LYS A 242 14.82 -18.12 15.29
C LYS A 242 13.43 -18.42 15.85
N ALA A 243 13.20 -18.16 17.14
CA ALA A 243 11.90 -18.40 17.77
C ALA A 243 10.82 -17.46 17.22
N ASP A 244 11.15 -16.18 16.96
CA ASP A 244 10.23 -15.21 16.37
C ASP A 244 9.85 -15.61 14.96
N LEU A 245 10.84 -16.00 14.15
CA LEU A 245 10.62 -16.49 12.79
C LEU A 245 9.76 -17.76 12.79
N ALA A 246 10.10 -18.76 13.58
CA ALA A 246 9.35 -20.02 13.67
C ALA A 246 7.91 -19.84 14.18
N ALA A 247 7.65 -18.82 15.00
CA ALA A 247 6.33 -18.49 15.53
C ALA A 247 5.49 -17.66 14.55
N TYR A 248 6.07 -16.98 13.57
CA TYR A 248 5.34 -16.11 12.65
C TYR A 248 4.27 -16.87 11.85
N ARG A 249 3.09 -16.28 11.72
CA ARG A 249 1.98 -16.79 10.88
C ARG A 249 1.28 -15.64 10.17
N ALA A 250 1.05 -15.78 8.88
CA ALA A 250 0.09 -14.95 8.16
C ALA A 250 -1.34 -15.33 8.56
N VAL A 251 -2.26 -14.37 8.56
CA VAL A 251 -3.64 -14.55 9.06
C VAL A 251 -4.64 -14.22 7.96
N ALA A 252 -5.61 -15.13 7.73
CA ALA A 252 -6.77 -14.82 6.90
C ALA A 252 -7.83 -14.11 7.75
N ARG A 253 -8.22 -12.90 7.35
CA ARG A 253 -9.19 -12.06 8.05
C ARG A 253 -10.42 -11.80 7.17
N GLN A 254 -11.54 -11.46 7.80
CA GLN A 254 -12.69 -10.91 7.08
C GLN A 254 -12.37 -9.48 6.67
N PRO A 255 -12.53 -9.11 5.37
CA PRO A 255 -12.36 -7.73 4.94
C PRO A 255 -13.33 -6.80 5.67
N VAL A 256 -12.91 -5.57 5.92
CA VAL A 256 -13.88 -4.53 6.24
C VAL A 256 -14.64 -4.16 4.97
N SER A 257 -15.97 -3.99 5.09
CA SER A 257 -16.79 -3.68 3.92
C SER A 257 -17.85 -2.62 4.22
N GLY A 258 -18.22 -1.86 3.20
CA GLY A 258 -19.27 -0.86 3.25
C GLY A 258 -19.94 -0.66 1.89
N SER A 259 -21.08 0.03 1.88
CA SER A 259 -21.75 0.42 0.64
C SER A 259 -21.54 1.89 0.36
N TYR A 260 -21.37 2.25 -0.91
CA TYR A 260 -21.29 3.63 -1.37
C TYR A 260 -21.94 3.78 -2.74
N ARG A 261 -22.96 4.64 -2.89
CA ARG A 261 -23.67 4.90 -4.16
C ARG A 261 -24.10 3.63 -4.91
N GLY A 262 -24.46 2.55 -4.20
CA GLY A 262 -24.85 1.27 -4.80
C GLY A 262 -23.69 0.31 -5.11
N TYR A 263 -22.45 0.69 -4.83
CA TYR A 263 -21.27 -0.17 -4.89
C TYR A 263 -20.98 -0.78 -3.52
N GLN A 264 -20.40 -1.98 -3.50
CA GLN A 264 -19.81 -2.58 -2.30
C GLN A 264 -18.30 -2.39 -2.34
N VAL A 265 -17.73 -1.81 -1.29
CA VAL A 265 -16.29 -1.58 -1.14
C VAL A 265 -15.77 -2.57 -0.12
N PHE A 266 -14.77 -3.36 -0.52
CA PHE A 266 -14.01 -4.26 0.36
C PHE A 266 -12.59 -3.73 0.46
N SER A 267 -12.08 -3.59 1.68
CA SER A 267 -10.71 -3.13 1.91
C SER A 267 -10.11 -3.78 3.15
N MET A 268 -8.85 -3.47 3.47
CA MET A 268 -8.12 -4.16 4.52
C MET A 268 -8.67 -3.81 5.91
N PRO A 269 -8.96 -4.83 6.75
CA PRO A 269 -9.31 -4.63 8.16
C PRO A 269 -8.06 -4.32 9.00
N PRO A 270 -8.21 -3.95 10.30
CA PRO A 270 -7.07 -3.88 11.20
C PRO A 270 -6.22 -5.18 11.19
N PRO A 271 -4.87 -5.06 11.29
CA PRO A 271 -4.10 -3.92 11.74
C PRO A 271 -3.87 -2.81 10.69
N SER A 272 -4.61 -2.77 9.58
CA SER A 272 -4.66 -1.57 8.75
C SER A 272 -5.82 -0.65 9.14
N SER A 273 -5.56 0.63 9.16
CA SER A 273 -6.56 1.67 9.31
C SER A 273 -7.31 1.96 8.00
N GLY A 274 -6.71 1.57 6.87
CA GLY A 274 -7.11 2.05 5.55
C GLY A 274 -8.54 1.73 5.18
N GLY A 275 -8.95 0.48 5.30
CA GLY A 275 -10.32 0.11 4.92
C GLY A 275 -11.39 0.76 5.79
N ILE A 276 -11.16 0.89 7.10
CA ILE A 276 -12.08 1.57 8.01
C ILE A 276 -12.27 3.01 7.57
N HIS A 277 -11.17 3.75 7.33
CA HIS A 277 -11.26 5.18 7.01
C HIS A 277 -11.78 5.45 5.62
N ILE A 278 -11.44 4.63 4.64
CA ILE A 278 -12.06 4.72 3.32
C ILE A 278 -13.58 4.60 3.44
N ILE A 279 -14.09 3.58 4.14
CA ILE A 279 -15.52 3.37 4.33
C ILE A 279 -16.15 4.49 5.17
N GLN A 280 -15.48 4.93 6.24
CA GLN A 280 -15.95 6.04 7.08
C GLN A 280 -16.08 7.33 6.26
N ILE A 281 -15.06 7.69 5.50
CA ILE A 281 -15.08 8.91 4.68
C ILE A 281 -16.14 8.79 3.59
N LEU A 282 -16.23 7.67 2.87
CA LEU A 282 -17.27 7.44 1.86
C LEU A 282 -18.67 7.57 2.45
N ASN A 283 -18.89 7.03 3.66
CA ASN A 283 -20.17 7.17 4.37
C ASN A 283 -20.49 8.63 4.74
N ILE A 284 -19.48 9.45 5.07
CA ILE A 284 -19.66 10.89 5.28
C ILE A 284 -20.03 11.56 3.96
N LEU A 285 -19.28 11.28 2.89
CA LEU A 285 -19.44 11.88 1.57
C LEU A 285 -20.77 11.52 0.91
N GLU A 286 -21.38 10.39 1.26
CA GLU A 286 -22.70 9.99 0.74
C GLU A 286 -23.82 10.98 1.10
N ASN A 287 -23.60 11.85 2.10
CA ASN A 287 -24.54 12.91 2.48
C ASN A 287 -24.41 14.19 1.62
N PHE A 288 -23.50 14.22 0.65
CA PHE A 288 -23.24 15.37 -0.23
C PHE A 288 -23.38 14.96 -1.71
N ASP A 289 -23.82 15.89 -2.54
CA ASP A 289 -23.90 15.67 -3.99
C ASP A 289 -22.58 16.05 -4.67
N LEU A 290 -21.56 15.19 -4.55
CA LEU A 290 -20.24 15.44 -5.13
C LEU A 290 -20.30 15.55 -6.66
N ALA A 291 -21.15 14.76 -7.30
CA ALA A 291 -21.31 14.79 -8.76
C ALA A 291 -21.72 16.20 -9.24
N HIS A 292 -22.65 16.85 -8.53
CA HIS A 292 -23.07 18.22 -8.85
C HIS A 292 -22.00 19.27 -8.49
N MET A 293 -21.22 19.04 -7.44
CA MET A 293 -20.11 19.92 -7.07
C MET A 293 -19.01 19.94 -8.14
N GLY A 294 -18.78 18.81 -8.79
CA GLY A 294 -17.80 18.64 -9.87
C GLY A 294 -16.39 18.36 -9.38
N ALA A 295 -15.64 17.58 -10.18
CA ALA A 295 -14.28 17.19 -9.88
C ALA A 295 -13.34 18.41 -9.78
N GLY A 296 -12.48 18.43 -8.77
CA GLY A 296 -11.50 19.51 -8.57
C GLY A 296 -12.09 20.87 -8.18
N SER A 297 -13.40 20.97 -7.93
CA SER A 297 -14.03 22.19 -7.42
C SER A 297 -13.64 22.46 -5.96
N ALA A 298 -13.70 23.73 -5.55
CA ALA A 298 -13.45 24.10 -4.16
C ALA A 298 -14.48 23.47 -3.21
N ASP A 299 -15.73 23.27 -3.63
CA ASP A 299 -16.79 22.66 -2.84
C ASP A 299 -16.51 21.17 -2.58
N ALA A 300 -16.20 20.40 -3.64
CA ALA A 300 -15.87 18.98 -3.50
C ALA A 300 -14.62 18.76 -2.65
N ILE A 301 -13.54 19.52 -2.90
CA ILE A 301 -12.30 19.42 -2.13
C ILE A 301 -12.53 19.78 -0.66
N GLN A 302 -13.29 20.85 -0.37
CA GLN A 302 -13.62 21.26 0.99
C GLN A 302 -14.31 20.13 1.76
N VAL A 303 -15.37 19.57 1.20
CA VAL A 303 -16.15 18.50 1.85
C VAL A 303 -15.29 17.25 2.06
N MET A 304 -14.50 16.86 1.06
CA MET A 304 -13.62 15.71 1.16
C MET A 304 -12.51 15.93 2.20
N ALA A 305 -11.88 17.10 2.23
CA ALA A 305 -10.84 17.44 3.19
C ALA A 305 -11.37 17.40 4.64
N GLU A 306 -12.56 17.96 4.88
CA GLU A 306 -13.20 17.92 6.19
C GLU A 306 -13.54 16.50 6.64
N ALA A 307 -14.06 15.67 5.72
CA ALA A 307 -14.32 14.25 6.00
C ALA A 307 -13.04 13.47 6.35
N MET A 308 -11.94 13.77 5.65
CA MET A 308 -10.62 13.22 5.96
C MET A 308 -10.16 13.61 7.37
N LYS A 309 -10.29 14.88 7.79
CA LYS A 309 -9.91 15.33 9.15
C LYS A 309 -10.58 14.49 10.24
N PHE A 310 -11.87 14.21 10.12
CA PHE A 310 -12.59 13.39 11.11
C PHE A 310 -12.08 11.96 11.16
N ALA A 311 -11.84 11.34 10.01
CA ALA A 311 -11.35 9.98 9.96
C ALA A 311 -9.94 9.84 10.56
N TYR A 312 -9.02 10.75 10.24
CA TYR A 312 -7.67 10.73 10.80
C TYR A 312 -7.63 11.06 12.30
N ALA A 313 -8.53 11.89 12.79
CA ALA A 313 -8.70 12.09 14.23
C ALA A 313 -9.11 10.77 14.92
N ASP A 314 -10.10 10.06 14.39
CA ASP A 314 -10.52 8.76 14.92
C ASP A 314 -9.39 7.69 14.84
N ARG A 315 -8.56 7.74 13.78
CA ARG A 315 -7.40 6.85 13.61
C ARG A 315 -6.44 6.94 14.80
N SER A 316 -6.15 8.14 15.24
CA SER A 316 -5.15 8.38 16.29
C SER A 316 -5.53 7.78 17.63
N GLU A 317 -6.82 7.64 17.91
CA GLU A 317 -7.35 7.19 19.20
C GLU A 317 -7.67 5.68 19.20
N TYR A 318 -8.32 5.18 18.15
CA TYR A 318 -9.00 3.90 18.22
C TYR A 318 -8.30 2.75 17.53
N LEU A 319 -7.26 2.99 16.70
CA LEU A 319 -6.74 1.95 15.82
C LEU A 319 -5.41 1.36 16.30
N GLY A 320 -5.29 0.05 16.09
CA GLY A 320 -4.15 -0.77 16.42
C GLY A 320 -4.40 -2.22 15.98
N ASP A 321 -3.54 -3.13 16.43
CA ASP A 321 -3.68 -4.57 16.17
C ASP A 321 -4.92 -5.13 16.89
N PRO A 322 -5.92 -5.70 16.15
CA PRO A 322 -7.16 -6.20 16.72
C PRO A 322 -6.98 -7.44 17.60
N ASP A 323 -5.83 -8.12 17.50
CA ASP A 323 -5.49 -9.27 18.33
C ASP A 323 -5.02 -8.82 19.73
N PHE A 324 -4.72 -7.53 19.93
CA PHE A 324 -4.24 -6.91 21.17
C PHE A 324 -5.18 -5.85 21.73
N VAL A 325 -5.92 -5.13 20.87
CA VAL A 325 -6.80 -4.03 21.29
C VAL A 325 -8.18 -4.14 20.64
N LYS A 326 -9.21 -3.68 21.34
CA LYS A 326 -10.57 -3.66 20.80
C LYS A 326 -10.76 -2.47 19.87
N VAL A 327 -10.71 -2.70 18.57
CA VAL A 327 -11.00 -1.68 17.54
C VAL A 327 -12.51 -1.60 17.29
N PRO A 328 -13.17 -0.41 17.41
CA PRO A 328 -14.61 -0.25 17.24
C PRO A 328 -15.03 -0.17 15.76
N VAL A 329 -14.69 -1.19 14.96
CA VAL A 329 -14.88 -1.22 13.49
C VAL A 329 -16.30 -0.85 13.08
N GLN A 330 -17.32 -1.51 13.67
CA GLN A 330 -18.73 -1.30 13.33
C GLN A 330 -19.20 0.13 13.63
N ALA A 331 -18.72 0.73 14.72
CA ALA A 331 -19.08 2.09 15.07
C ALA A 331 -18.47 3.10 14.07
N LEU A 332 -17.18 2.96 13.78
CA LEU A 332 -16.45 3.84 12.86
C LEU A 332 -16.99 3.78 11.42
N THR A 333 -17.41 2.60 10.97
CA THR A 333 -17.94 2.39 9.60
C THR A 333 -19.46 2.53 9.51
N SER A 334 -20.14 2.94 10.59
CA SER A 334 -21.61 3.06 10.56
C SER A 334 -22.08 4.32 9.82
N LYS A 335 -23.15 4.18 9.03
CA LYS A 335 -23.83 5.31 8.37
C LYS A 335 -24.38 6.34 9.38
N ALA A 336 -24.82 5.86 10.55
CA ALA A 336 -25.33 6.74 11.62
C ALA A 336 -24.24 7.68 12.15
N TYR A 337 -23.07 7.13 12.47
CA TYR A 337 -21.91 7.93 12.91
C TYR A 337 -21.47 8.90 11.82
N ALA A 338 -21.33 8.42 10.60
CA ALA A 338 -20.95 9.25 9.45
C ALA A 338 -21.92 10.44 9.24
N LYS A 339 -23.23 10.22 9.42
CA LYS A 339 -24.23 11.30 9.34
C LYS A 339 -24.01 12.38 10.39
N THR A 340 -23.62 12.01 11.62
CA THR A 340 -23.30 13.01 12.67
C THR A 340 -22.06 13.82 12.34
N LEU A 341 -21.07 13.20 11.70
CA LEU A 341 -19.87 13.90 11.24
C LEU A 341 -20.18 14.82 10.04
N ALA A 342 -20.98 14.34 9.08
CA ALA A 342 -21.40 15.12 7.91
C ALA A 342 -22.10 16.44 8.33
N GLN A 343 -22.92 16.44 9.38
CA GLN A 343 -23.59 17.62 9.92
C GLN A 343 -22.63 18.68 10.46
N ARG A 344 -21.37 18.33 10.73
CA ARG A 344 -20.33 19.24 11.22
C ARG A 344 -19.51 19.86 10.08
N ILE A 345 -19.72 19.42 8.84
CA ILE A 345 -19.00 19.93 7.67
C ILE A 345 -19.76 21.16 7.14
N ASP A 346 -19.06 22.29 7.07
CA ASP A 346 -19.50 23.49 6.39
C ASP A 346 -18.77 23.61 5.04
N VAL A 347 -19.52 23.63 3.94
CA VAL A 347 -18.95 23.74 2.59
C VAL A 347 -18.17 25.05 2.41
N ASN A 348 -18.54 26.09 3.13
CA ASN A 348 -17.96 27.43 3.01
C ASN A 348 -16.90 27.76 4.05
N ARG A 349 -16.63 26.86 5.01
CA ARG A 349 -15.70 27.12 6.10
C ARG A 349 -15.00 25.87 6.58
N ALA A 350 -13.67 25.92 6.67
CA ALA A 350 -12.86 24.84 7.25
C ALA A 350 -13.00 24.81 8.78
N ASN A 351 -13.12 23.58 9.32
CA ASN A 351 -12.99 23.36 10.77
C ASN A 351 -11.49 23.37 11.13
N PRO A 352 -11.02 24.22 12.04
CA PRO A 352 -9.65 24.11 12.53
C PRO A 352 -9.43 22.73 13.17
N SER A 353 -8.35 22.04 12.81
CA SER A 353 -8.08 20.68 13.29
C SER A 353 -8.04 20.57 14.82
N VAL A 354 -7.61 21.63 15.52
CA VAL A 354 -7.61 21.72 16.98
C VAL A 354 -9.02 21.58 17.61
N THR A 355 -10.08 21.88 16.86
CA THR A 355 -11.47 21.73 17.31
C THR A 355 -12.05 20.35 17.08
N ILE A 356 -11.37 19.53 16.30
CA ILE A 356 -11.78 18.17 15.98
C ILE A 356 -11.18 17.23 17.02
N LYS A 357 -12.02 16.50 17.76
CA LYS A 357 -11.65 15.48 18.73
C LYS A 357 -12.17 14.13 18.23
N PRO A 358 -11.58 13.00 18.53
CA PRO A 358 -10.79 12.69 19.70
C PRO A 358 -9.30 12.89 19.44
N GLY A 359 -8.42 12.82 20.24
CA GLY A 359 -6.97 12.77 20.14
C GLY A 359 -6.30 14.12 19.83
N GLN A 360 -5.52 14.59 20.76
CA GLN A 360 -4.61 15.73 20.52
C GLN A 360 -3.30 15.15 20.06
N LEU A 361 -2.71 15.65 18.95
CA LEU A 361 -1.26 15.78 18.76
C LEU A 361 -0.76 15.91 17.30
N GLN A 362 0.51 16.27 17.10
CA GLN A 362 1.09 16.81 15.86
C GLN A 362 1.94 15.81 15.04
N PRO A 363 2.16 16.05 13.75
CA PRO A 363 2.70 15.08 12.78
C PRO A 363 3.95 15.46 11.99
N TYR A 364 4.53 14.50 11.27
CA TYR A 364 5.46 14.62 10.14
C TYR A 364 5.36 13.39 9.20
N GLU A 365 5.77 13.46 7.89
CA GLU A 365 5.52 12.42 6.87
C GLU A 365 6.71 12.00 6.02
N SER A 366 6.66 10.74 5.52
CA SER A 366 7.48 10.18 4.44
C SER A 366 6.68 9.15 3.61
N ASP A 367 7.15 8.83 2.36
CA ASP A 367 6.39 8.12 1.32
C ASP A 367 7.09 6.84 0.86
N GLN A 368 6.72 5.66 1.36
CA GLN A 368 7.24 4.42 0.76
C GLN A 368 6.35 3.18 0.94
N THR A 369 6.03 2.50 -0.15
CA THR A 369 5.27 1.24 -0.25
C THR A 369 5.16 0.88 -1.72
N THR A 370 4.77 -0.35 -2.08
CA THR A 370 4.38 -0.68 -3.45
C THR A 370 3.00 -1.32 -3.50
N HIS A 371 2.29 -1.14 -4.61
CA HIS A 371 0.99 -1.75 -4.87
C HIS A 371 0.93 -2.40 -6.24
N TYR A 372 0.17 -3.50 -6.36
CA TYR A 372 -0.18 -4.09 -7.65
C TYR A 372 -1.55 -4.75 -7.63
N SER A 373 -2.19 -4.78 -8.81
CA SER A 373 -3.52 -5.34 -9.07
C SER A 373 -3.47 -6.39 -10.17
N VAL A 374 -4.22 -7.49 -10.00
CA VAL A 374 -4.33 -8.58 -10.97
C VAL A 374 -5.78 -9.02 -11.13
N VAL A 375 -6.22 -9.22 -12.36
CA VAL A 375 -7.54 -9.82 -12.68
C VAL A 375 -7.36 -10.89 -13.75
N ASP A 376 -8.01 -12.03 -13.59
CA ASP A 376 -8.03 -13.08 -14.60
C ASP A 376 -9.36 -13.15 -15.36
N GLY A 377 -9.36 -13.86 -16.51
CA GLY A 377 -10.55 -14.07 -17.33
C GLY A 377 -11.65 -14.92 -16.70
N GLN A 378 -11.40 -15.52 -15.53
CA GLN A 378 -12.39 -16.28 -14.78
C GLN A 378 -13.17 -15.43 -13.77
N GLY A 379 -12.72 -14.20 -13.51
CA GLY A 379 -13.33 -13.24 -12.59
C GLY A 379 -12.70 -13.26 -11.19
N ASN A 380 -11.56 -13.93 -10.99
CA ASN A 380 -10.79 -13.74 -9.78
C ASN A 380 -10.03 -12.41 -9.83
N ALA A 381 -9.91 -11.74 -8.69
CA ALA A 381 -9.23 -10.46 -8.55
C ALA A 381 -8.36 -10.43 -7.30
N VAL A 382 -7.18 -9.82 -7.42
CA VAL A 382 -6.23 -9.68 -6.33
C VAL A 382 -5.69 -8.26 -6.27
N ALA A 383 -5.70 -7.65 -5.08
CA ALA A 383 -5.05 -6.38 -4.78
C ALA A 383 -4.01 -6.60 -3.69
N VAL A 384 -2.78 -6.20 -3.91
CA VAL A 384 -1.68 -6.38 -2.95
C VAL A 384 -1.00 -5.05 -2.68
N THR A 385 -0.82 -4.75 -1.40
CA THR A 385 0.03 -3.64 -0.95
C THR A 385 1.00 -4.18 0.09
N TYR A 386 2.31 -4.07 -0.16
CA TYR A 386 3.34 -4.58 0.73
C TYR A 386 4.58 -3.69 0.72
N THR A 387 5.45 -3.81 1.73
CA THR A 387 6.45 -2.79 2.03
C THR A 387 7.64 -3.33 2.80
N LEU A 388 8.70 -2.54 2.84
CA LEU A 388 9.78 -2.57 3.84
C LEU A 388 9.65 -1.43 4.87
N ASN A 389 8.60 -0.63 4.80
CA ASN A 389 8.29 0.66 5.41
C ASN A 389 8.97 1.84 4.71
N THR A 390 10.29 1.98 4.71
CA THR A 390 10.99 3.01 3.94
C THR A 390 11.73 2.41 2.74
N TYR A 391 12.30 3.26 1.84
CA TYR A 391 13.16 2.78 0.75
C TYR A 391 14.28 1.91 1.30
N PHE A 392 14.35 0.65 0.81
CA PHE A 392 15.30 -0.36 1.24
C PHE A 392 15.20 -0.75 2.72
N GLY A 393 14.12 -0.41 3.41
CA GLY A 393 13.84 -0.74 4.81
C GLY A 393 14.92 -0.23 5.78
N SER A 394 15.41 -1.10 6.66
CA SER A 394 16.50 -0.79 7.59
C SER A 394 17.88 -0.65 6.91
N GLY A 395 17.96 -0.96 5.61
CA GLY A 395 19.20 -1.04 4.86
C GLY A 395 20.03 -2.31 5.13
N ILE A 396 19.64 -3.11 6.09
CA ILE A 396 20.35 -4.34 6.49
C ILE A 396 19.95 -5.49 5.57
N MET A 397 20.95 -6.11 4.94
CA MET A 397 20.79 -7.40 4.26
C MET A 397 21.18 -8.52 5.24
N ALA A 398 20.29 -9.49 5.42
CA ALA A 398 20.49 -10.58 6.36
C ALA A 398 21.56 -11.56 5.85
N GLY A 399 22.78 -11.47 6.36
CA GLY A 399 23.90 -12.35 6.01
C GLY A 399 24.10 -12.47 4.51
N ASP A 400 24.30 -13.69 4.04
CA ASP A 400 24.44 -14.04 2.61
C ASP A 400 23.09 -14.40 1.94
N SER A 401 21.96 -14.10 2.60
CA SER A 401 20.62 -14.45 2.07
C SER A 401 20.20 -13.59 0.86
N GLY A 402 20.78 -12.42 0.67
CA GLY A 402 20.34 -11.45 -0.33
C GLY A 402 19.04 -10.71 0.05
N ILE A 403 18.53 -10.87 1.28
CA ILE A 403 17.24 -10.37 1.72
C ILE A 403 17.43 -9.09 2.54
N LEU A 404 16.88 -7.97 2.05
CA LEU A 404 16.76 -6.73 2.80
C LEU A 404 15.68 -6.85 3.88
N LEU A 405 15.97 -6.34 5.09
CA LEU A 405 15.05 -6.33 6.22
C LEU A 405 14.32 -4.99 6.33
N ASN A 406 13.07 -5.07 6.75
CA ASN A 406 12.19 -3.93 6.97
C ASN A 406 12.64 -3.03 8.14
N ASN A 407 12.07 -1.84 8.22
CA ASN A 407 12.12 -0.96 9.38
C ASN A 407 10.70 -0.61 9.88
N GLU A 408 9.85 -1.62 9.90
CA GLU A 408 8.42 -1.48 10.17
C GLU A 408 8.08 -1.21 11.64
N MET A 409 9.04 -1.37 12.56
CA MET A 409 8.84 -1.05 13.96
C MET A 409 8.57 0.46 14.20
N ASP A 410 8.92 1.33 13.24
CA ASP A 410 8.61 2.76 13.29
C ASP A 410 7.12 3.08 13.19
N ASP A 411 6.33 2.17 12.60
CA ASP A 411 4.87 2.33 12.51
C ASP A 411 4.14 2.14 13.85
N PHE A 412 4.83 1.65 14.89
CA PHE A 412 4.32 1.73 16.25
C PHE A 412 4.38 3.16 16.81
N SER A 413 3.51 3.44 17.77
CA SER A 413 3.59 4.66 18.58
C SER A 413 4.74 4.51 19.58
N ALA A 414 5.90 5.06 19.27
CA ALA A 414 7.05 5.05 20.18
C ALA A 414 6.73 5.72 21.51
N LYS A 415 5.92 6.80 21.48
CA LYS A 415 5.37 7.49 22.65
C LYS A 415 3.96 7.95 22.30
N PRO A 416 2.94 7.70 23.15
CA PRO A 416 1.60 8.18 22.90
C PRO A 416 1.61 9.68 22.65
N GLY A 417 0.97 10.06 21.52
CA GLY A 417 0.90 11.45 21.19
C GLY A 417 2.11 12.06 20.49
N VAL A 418 3.14 11.29 20.21
CA VAL A 418 4.28 11.72 19.40
C VAL A 418 4.14 11.06 18.02
N PRO A 419 4.33 11.82 16.92
CA PRO A 419 4.22 11.29 15.57
C PRO A 419 5.39 10.34 15.24
N ASN A 420 5.10 9.31 14.40
CA ASN A 420 6.13 8.53 13.72
C ASN A 420 6.69 9.30 12.52
N MET A 421 7.56 8.68 11.70
CA MET A 421 8.12 9.33 10.51
C MET A 421 7.08 9.76 9.47
N TYR A 422 5.91 9.10 9.43
CA TYR A 422 4.80 9.47 8.54
C TYR A 422 3.94 10.61 9.09
N GLY A 423 4.30 11.12 10.26
CA GLY A 423 3.52 12.14 10.94
C GLY A 423 2.21 11.62 11.51
N LEU A 424 2.01 10.31 11.51
CA LEU A 424 0.85 9.70 12.11
C LEU A 424 1.01 9.66 13.62
N VAL A 425 0.08 10.29 14.29
CA VAL A 425 -0.04 10.21 15.74
C VAL A 425 -0.78 8.94 16.10
N GLY A 426 -0.26 8.20 17.06
CA GLY A 426 -0.91 7.04 17.64
C GLY A 426 -1.01 7.16 19.15
N GLY A 427 -2.06 6.55 19.69
CA GLY A 427 -2.28 6.39 21.12
C GLY A 427 -1.66 5.08 21.64
N ASP A 428 -2.02 4.73 22.88
CA ASP A 428 -1.65 3.47 23.51
C ASP A 428 -2.12 2.23 22.74
N ALA A 429 -3.20 2.35 21.96
CA ALA A 429 -3.70 1.27 21.11
C ALA A 429 -2.64 0.73 20.15
N ASN A 430 -1.72 1.60 19.66
CA ASN A 430 -0.63 1.22 18.77
C ASN A 430 0.77 1.25 19.44
N ALA A 431 0.85 1.18 20.77
CA ALA A 431 2.15 1.09 21.46
C ALA A 431 2.86 -0.22 21.15
N VAL A 432 4.22 -0.22 21.18
CA VAL A 432 5.04 -1.41 20.99
C VAL A 432 4.70 -2.46 22.04
N GLN A 433 4.51 -3.69 21.58
CA GLN A 433 4.33 -4.87 22.41
C GLN A 433 4.81 -6.12 21.68
N ALA A 434 5.48 -7.03 22.37
CA ALA A 434 5.96 -8.29 21.80
C ALA A 434 4.84 -9.07 21.08
N GLY A 435 5.11 -9.56 19.89
CA GLY A 435 4.16 -10.31 19.06
C GLY A 435 3.07 -9.48 18.39
N LYS A 436 3.00 -8.17 18.63
CA LYS A 436 2.00 -7.26 18.06
C LYS A 436 2.39 -6.79 16.67
N ARG A 437 1.40 -6.55 15.80
CA ARG A 437 1.58 -5.94 14.48
C ARG A 437 1.43 -4.42 14.56
N PRO A 438 2.34 -3.63 13.96
CA PRO A 438 2.19 -2.18 13.92
C PRO A 438 1.01 -1.77 13.04
N LEU A 439 0.35 -0.67 13.42
CA LEU A 439 -0.76 -0.10 12.67
C LEU A 439 -0.29 0.35 11.28
N SER A 440 -1.04 -0.01 10.25
CA SER A 440 -0.75 0.34 8.85
C SER A 440 -1.79 1.30 8.26
N SER A 441 -1.42 1.94 7.14
CA SER A 441 -2.34 2.67 6.26
C SER A 441 -2.55 1.99 4.90
N MET A 442 -1.90 0.87 4.63
CA MET A 442 -2.01 0.10 3.38
C MET A 442 -3.46 -0.32 3.12
N SER A 443 -3.98 0.01 1.95
CA SER A 443 -5.40 -0.08 1.62
C SER A 443 -5.63 -0.78 0.27
N PRO A 444 -5.18 -2.03 0.09
CA PRO A 444 -5.63 -2.77 -1.08
C PRO A 444 -7.16 -2.82 -1.06
N THR A 445 -7.80 -2.53 -2.20
CA THR A 445 -9.25 -2.33 -2.27
C THR A 445 -9.83 -3.00 -3.50
N ILE A 446 -10.95 -3.69 -3.30
CA ILE A 446 -11.77 -4.29 -4.37
C ILE A 446 -13.19 -3.73 -4.25
N VAL A 447 -13.69 -3.16 -5.33
CA VAL A 447 -15.06 -2.65 -5.44
C VAL A 447 -15.89 -3.61 -6.27
N VAL A 448 -17.12 -3.84 -5.81
CA VAL A 448 -18.07 -4.77 -6.42
C VAL A 448 -19.34 -4.01 -6.80
N LYS A 449 -19.85 -4.26 -8.00
CA LYS A 449 -21.15 -3.78 -8.47
C LYS A 449 -21.96 -4.98 -8.97
N ASP A 450 -23.21 -5.06 -8.56
CA ASP A 450 -24.13 -6.13 -8.94
C ASP A 450 -23.55 -7.54 -8.74
N GLY A 451 -22.80 -7.74 -7.64
CA GLY A 451 -22.16 -9.00 -7.27
C GLY A 451 -20.86 -9.32 -8.00
N LYS A 452 -20.44 -8.52 -8.99
CA LYS A 452 -19.23 -8.72 -9.79
C LYS A 452 -18.13 -7.74 -9.39
N THR A 453 -16.87 -8.15 -9.50
CA THR A 453 -15.73 -7.25 -9.39
C THR A 453 -15.88 -6.12 -10.40
N TRP A 454 -15.72 -4.88 -9.96
CA TRP A 454 -15.83 -3.68 -10.79
C TRP A 454 -14.53 -2.90 -10.85
N LEU A 455 -13.83 -2.72 -9.69
CA LEU A 455 -12.54 -2.04 -9.62
C LEU A 455 -11.63 -2.76 -8.65
N VAL A 456 -10.36 -2.91 -9.02
CA VAL A 456 -9.26 -3.39 -8.16
C VAL A 456 -8.23 -2.29 -8.13
N THR A 457 -7.86 -1.80 -6.95
CA THR A 457 -6.98 -0.63 -6.81
C THR A 457 -6.27 -0.59 -5.47
N GLY A 458 -5.26 0.22 -5.40
CA GLY A 458 -4.49 0.59 -4.22
C GLY A 458 -3.33 1.50 -4.60
N SER A 459 -2.52 1.87 -3.63
CA SER A 459 -1.43 2.83 -3.83
C SER A 459 -0.36 2.66 -2.77
N PRO A 460 0.92 2.96 -3.04
CA PRO A 460 1.90 3.37 -2.04
C PRO A 460 1.60 4.76 -1.49
N GLY A 461 2.36 5.21 -0.46
CA GLY A 461 2.34 6.61 -0.02
C GLY A 461 2.12 6.83 1.47
N GLY A 462 2.45 5.88 2.35
CA GLY A 462 2.31 6.03 3.81
C GLY A 462 0.89 6.43 4.21
N SER A 463 0.73 7.51 4.97
CA SER A 463 -0.59 8.04 5.38
C SER A 463 -1.47 8.43 4.19
N ARG A 464 -0.89 8.85 3.06
CA ARG A 464 -1.59 9.28 1.86
C ARG A 464 -2.23 8.13 1.07
N ILE A 465 -1.90 6.88 1.35
CA ILE A 465 -2.52 5.70 0.72
C ILE A 465 -4.05 5.78 0.83
N ILE A 466 -4.56 6.07 2.03
CA ILE A 466 -6.01 6.12 2.32
C ILE A 466 -6.71 7.15 1.42
N THR A 467 -6.15 8.35 1.33
CA THR A 467 -6.75 9.46 0.57
C THR A 467 -6.55 9.32 -0.93
N THR A 468 -5.48 8.67 -1.37
CA THR A 468 -5.26 8.33 -2.78
C THR A 468 -6.28 7.30 -3.26
N VAL A 469 -6.46 6.20 -2.52
CA VAL A 469 -7.47 5.19 -2.84
C VAL A 469 -8.88 5.77 -2.75
N LEU A 470 -9.18 6.59 -1.73
CA LEU A 470 -10.45 7.31 -1.63
C LEU A 470 -10.74 8.13 -2.90
N GLN A 471 -9.77 8.91 -3.39
CA GLN A 471 -9.94 9.74 -4.58
C GLN A 471 -10.13 8.90 -5.85
N MET A 472 -9.46 7.74 -5.97
CA MET A 472 -9.77 6.79 -7.04
C MET A 472 -11.25 6.38 -7.03
N LEU A 473 -11.79 6.05 -5.85
CA LEU A 473 -13.20 5.64 -5.72
C LEU A 473 -14.16 6.80 -6.05
N VAL A 474 -13.91 7.99 -5.52
CA VAL A 474 -14.76 9.17 -5.79
C VAL A 474 -14.67 9.59 -7.26
N ASN A 475 -13.47 9.60 -7.83
CA ASN A 475 -13.27 9.97 -9.24
C ASN A 475 -14.02 9.02 -10.19
N THR A 476 -13.98 7.71 -9.92
CA THR A 476 -14.63 6.72 -10.76
C THR A 476 -16.14 6.60 -10.51
N ILE A 477 -16.60 6.77 -9.26
CA ILE A 477 -18.01 6.57 -8.88
C ILE A 477 -18.83 7.86 -9.02
N ASP A 478 -18.38 8.96 -8.41
CA ASP A 478 -19.12 10.23 -8.41
C ASP A 478 -18.86 11.05 -9.67
N PHE A 479 -17.60 11.14 -10.10
CA PHE A 479 -17.22 11.96 -11.25
C PHE A 479 -17.16 11.16 -12.57
N GLN A 480 -17.43 9.85 -12.53
CA GLN A 480 -17.55 8.97 -13.70
C GLN A 480 -16.32 9.01 -14.64
N MET A 481 -15.14 9.28 -14.07
CA MET A 481 -13.88 9.21 -14.81
C MET A 481 -13.57 7.76 -15.18
N ASN A 482 -12.97 7.54 -16.35
CA ASN A 482 -12.34 6.26 -16.64
C ASN A 482 -11.13 6.02 -15.70
N VAL A 483 -10.61 4.79 -15.66
CA VAL A 483 -9.54 4.43 -14.72
C VAL A 483 -8.25 5.21 -14.96
N ALA A 484 -7.94 5.61 -16.20
CA ALA A 484 -6.75 6.39 -16.53
C ALA A 484 -6.90 7.87 -16.11
N GLU A 485 -8.06 8.47 -16.38
CA GLU A 485 -8.37 9.83 -15.93
C GLU A 485 -8.37 9.92 -14.40
N ALA A 486 -8.99 8.94 -13.72
CA ALA A 486 -9.03 8.89 -12.26
C ALA A 486 -7.63 8.76 -11.64
N SER A 487 -6.75 7.98 -12.27
CA SER A 487 -5.35 7.80 -11.85
C SER A 487 -4.54 9.08 -12.03
N ALA A 488 -4.74 9.79 -13.14
CA ALA A 488 -3.99 11.00 -13.50
C ALA A 488 -4.49 12.28 -12.82
N ALA A 489 -5.72 12.31 -12.32
CA ALA A 489 -6.31 13.48 -11.67
C ALA A 489 -5.42 14.02 -10.54
N PRO A 490 -5.26 15.36 -10.43
CA PRO A 490 -4.48 15.96 -9.34
C PRO A 490 -5.01 15.54 -7.98
N ARG A 491 -4.12 15.22 -7.07
CA ARG A 491 -4.44 14.71 -5.73
C ARG A 491 -4.29 15.76 -4.66
N PHE A 492 -5.07 15.59 -3.59
CA PHE A 492 -4.96 16.35 -2.36
C PHE A 492 -5.05 15.42 -1.15
N HIS A 493 -4.55 15.89 -0.02
CA HIS A 493 -4.49 15.12 1.20
C HIS A 493 -4.67 16.01 2.42
N GLN A 494 -5.46 15.53 3.39
CA GLN A 494 -5.64 16.15 4.69
C GLN A 494 -5.68 15.03 5.73
N GLN A 495 -4.78 15.08 6.71
CA GLN A 495 -4.65 14.04 7.74
C GLN A 495 -4.92 14.54 9.16
N TRP A 496 -5.75 15.60 9.27
CA TRP A 496 -6.12 16.24 10.53
C TRP A 496 -4.97 17.05 11.14
N THR A 497 -3.84 16.45 11.40
CA THR A 497 -2.65 17.09 11.99
C THR A 497 -1.42 16.66 11.19
N PRO A 498 -0.58 17.65 10.66
CA PRO A 498 -0.79 19.11 10.74
C PRO A 498 -2.07 19.54 10.04
N ASP A 499 -2.63 20.69 10.45
CA ASP A 499 -3.79 21.28 9.79
C ASP A 499 -3.38 21.90 8.45
N GLU A 500 -3.00 21.05 7.51
CA GLU A 500 -2.53 21.41 6.17
C GLU A 500 -3.36 20.66 5.12
N LEU A 501 -3.96 21.39 4.19
CA LEU A 501 -4.48 20.81 2.95
C LEU A 501 -3.34 20.75 1.95
N ARG A 502 -2.76 19.58 1.80
CA ARG A 502 -1.68 19.31 0.85
C ARG A 502 -2.26 19.02 -0.51
N VAL A 503 -1.75 19.70 -1.53
CA VAL A 503 -2.24 19.60 -2.91
C VAL A 503 -1.09 19.41 -3.87
N GLU A 504 -1.31 18.64 -4.92
CA GLU A 504 -0.40 18.56 -6.07
C GLU A 504 -0.53 19.79 -6.98
N LYS A 505 0.41 19.97 -7.89
CA LYS A 505 0.26 20.87 -9.02
C LYS A 505 -0.92 20.40 -9.89
N GLY A 506 -1.61 21.33 -10.55
CA GLY A 506 -2.69 21.02 -11.50
C GLY A 506 -4.07 21.52 -11.07
N PHE A 507 -4.26 21.89 -9.81
CA PHE A 507 -5.48 22.57 -9.39
C PHE A 507 -5.53 24.01 -9.91
N SER A 508 -6.74 24.48 -10.26
CA SER A 508 -6.96 25.87 -10.64
C SER A 508 -6.54 26.84 -9.53
N PRO A 509 -5.81 27.92 -9.86
CA PRO A 509 -5.53 28.98 -8.89
C PRO A 509 -6.78 29.54 -8.21
N ASP A 510 -7.92 29.63 -8.92
CA ASP A 510 -9.19 30.09 -8.37
C ASP A 510 -9.73 29.11 -7.33
N THR A 511 -9.63 27.79 -7.57
CA THR A 511 -9.99 26.75 -6.60
C THR A 511 -9.15 26.89 -5.33
N LEU A 512 -7.83 27.03 -5.47
CA LEU A 512 -6.93 27.16 -4.32
C LEU A 512 -7.18 28.44 -3.54
N LYS A 513 -7.47 29.54 -4.23
CA LYS A 513 -7.83 30.82 -3.60
C LYS A 513 -9.10 30.69 -2.77
N LEU A 514 -10.17 30.11 -3.34
CA LEU A 514 -11.43 29.88 -2.62
C LEU A 514 -11.26 29.00 -1.40
N LEU A 515 -10.48 27.91 -1.50
CA LEU A 515 -10.16 27.04 -0.35
C LEU A 515 -9.41 27.80 0.75
N GLY A 516 -8.44 28.66 0.39
CA GLY A 516 -7.75 29.53 1.33
C GLY A 516 -8.69 30.53 2.03
N GLU A 517 -9.61 31.14 1.28
CA GLU A 517 -10.64 32.04 1.83
C GLU A 517 -11.60 31.32 2.79
N ARG A 518 -11.83 30.00 2.59
CA ARG A 518 -12.60 29.16 3.52
C ARG A 518 -11.82 28.73 4.76
N GLY A 519 -10.53 29.07 4.84
CA GLY A 519 -9.66 28.77 5.98
C GLY A 519 -8.86 27.48 5.87
N GLN A 520 -8.74 26.85 4.69
CA GLN A 520 -7.81 25.75 4.47
C GLN A 520 -6.37 26.28 4.39
N HIS A 521 -5.46 25.64 5.12
CA HIS A 521 -4.02 25.95 5.05
C HIS A 521 -3.39 25.15 3.91
N ILE A 522 -3.29 25.76 2.72
CA ILE A 522 -2.85 25.06 1.52
C ILE A 522 -1.34 24.94 1.46
N LYS A 523 -0.85 23.74 1.18
CA LYS A 523 0.56 23.44 0.95
C LYS A 523 0.71 22.67 -0.34
N VAL A 524 1.36 23.26 -1.34
CA VAL A 524 1.68 22.57 -2.58
C VAL A 524 2.87 21.66 -2.34
N LEU A 525 2.70 20.37 -2.64
CA LEU A 525 3.73 19.34 -2.50
C LEU A 525 4.05 18.69 -3.85
N PRO A 526 5.14 17.89 -3.92
CA PRO A 526 5.35 16.94 -5.01
C PRO A 526 4.18 15.97 -5.15
N VAL A 527 4.22 15.12 -6.17
CA VAL A 527 3.25 14.06 -6.43
C VAL A 527 3.01 13.15 -5.23
N MET A 528 1.79 12.61 -5.10
CA MET A 528 1.33 11.79 -3.98
C MET A 528 0.76 10.47 -4.45
N GLY A 529 1.35 9.36 -3.96
CA GLY A 529 0.93 8.01 -4.28
C GLY A 529 1.20 7.58 -5.72
N SER A 530 0.89 6.33 -6.02
CA SER A 530 1.01 5.71 -7.35
C SER A 530 -0.03 4.59 -7.45
N THR A 531 -1.14 4.85 -8.14
CA THR A 531 -2.23 3.86 -8.23
C THR A 531 -1.96 2.86 -9.34
N GLN A 532 -2.17 1.57 -9.03
CA GLN A 532 -2.16 0.50 -10.01
C GLN A 532 -3.56 -0.11 -10.05
N SER A 533 -4.33 0.21 -11.09
CA SER A 533 -5.77 0.02 -11.05
C SER A 533 -6.30 -0.70 -12.28
N ILE A 534 -7.25 -1.63 -12.05
CA ILE A 534 -7.94 -2.39 -13.10
C ILE A 534 -9.45 -2.29 -12.86
N MET A 535 -10.20 -1.88 -13.89
CA MET A 535 -11.65 -1.84 -13.89
C MET A 535 -12.21 -2.94 -14.80
N VAL A 536 -13.27 -3.59 -14.37
CA VAL A 536 -14.00 -4.60 -15.14
C VAL A 536 -15.26 -3.96 -15.70
N MET A 537 -15.35 -3.89 -17.01
CA MET A 537 -16.47 -3.30 -17.72
C MET A 537 -17.68 -4.25 -17.75
N PRO A 538 -18.92 -3.75 -17.97
CA PRO A 538 -20.12 -4.59 -17.98
C PRO A 538 -20.10 -5.72 -19.01
N ASP A 539 -19.39 -5.55 -20.13
CA ASP A 539 -19.23 -6.54 -21.18
C ASP A 539 -18.13 -7.59 -20.88
N GLY A 540 -17.45 -7.46 -19.71
CA GLY A 540 -16.36 -8.32 -19.29
C GLY A 540 -14.98 -7.89 -19.79
N THR A 541 -14.87 -6.81 -20.55
CA THR A 541 -13.58 -6.21 -20.93
C THR A 541 -12.90 -5.63 -19.69
N PHE A 542 -11.59 -5.75 -19.61
CA PHE A 542 -10.75 -5.10 -18.61
C PHE A 542 -10.21 -3.80 -19.15
N THR A 543 -10.28 -2.76 -18.33
CA THR A 543 -9.58 -1.50 -18.56
C THR A 543 -8.65 -1.24 -17.39
N GLY A 544 -7.43 -0.80 -17.66
CA GLY A 544 -6.46 -0.59 -16.59
C GLY A 544 -5.55 0.59 -16.88
N ALA A 545 -5.00 1.13 -15.79
CA ALA A 545 -4.05 2.22 -15.87
C ALA A 545 -3.00 2.11 -14.75
N SER A 546 -1.77 2.33 -15.15
CA SER A 546 -0.67 2.69 -14.27
C SER A 546 -0.73 4.18 -13.95
N ASP A 547 -0.07 4.60 -12.89
CA ASP A 547 -0.07 5.99 -12.44
C ASP A 547 0.98 6.81 -13.19
N PRO A 548 0.64 7.92 -13.85
CA PRO A 548 1.59 8.72 -14.59
C PRO A 548 2.66 9.40 -13.70
N ARG A 549 2.58 9.23 -12.39
CA ARG A 549 3.57 9.75 -11.42
C ARG A 549 4.77 8.82 -11.23
N THR A 550 4.60 7.55 -11.60
CA THR A 550 5.70 6.55 -11.61
C THR A 550 6.22 6.41 -13.04
N ILE A 551 7.53 6.31 -13.22
CA ILE A 551 8.13 6.28 -14.56
C ILE A 551 8.16 4.83 -14.97
N ASP A 552 8.49 3.85 -14.61
CA ASP A 552 8.70 2.50 -15.14
C ASP A 552 7.54 1.54 -14.80
N ASP A 553 6.38 2.08 -14.47
CA ASP A 553 5.20 1.28 -14.22
C ASP A 553 4.53 0.79 -15.52
N LEU A 554 3.84 -0.34 -15.44
CA LEU A 554 3.12 -0.89 -16.58
C LEU A 554 1.79 -1.50 -16.16
N THR A 555 0.75 -1.15 -16.92
CA THR A 555 -0.47 -1.92 -16.99
C THR A 555 -0.55 -2.62 -18.34
N ALA A 556 -0.72 -3.92 -18.34
CA ALA A 556 -0.83 -4.70 -19.56
C ALA A 556 -1.80 -5.88 -19.39
N GLY A 557 -2.38 -6.32 -20.52
CA GLY A 557 -3.31 -7.43 -20.55
C GLY A 557 -3.30 -8.15 -21.91
N TYR A 558 -4.19 -9.14 -22.10
CA TYR A 558 -4.30 -9.90 -23.34
C TYR A 558 -5.74 -10.39 -23.59
#